data_8ca685393f8f66fc2331c1c39a69eec5
#
_entry.id   8ca685393f8f66fc2331c1c39a69eec5
#
_cell.length_a   1.000
_cell.length_b   1.000
_cell.length_c   1.000
_cell.angle_alpha   90.00
_cell.angle_beta   90.00
_cell.angle_gamma   90.00
#
_symmetry.space_group_name_H-M   'P 1'
#
loop_
_entity.id
_entity.type
_entity.pdbx_description
1 polymer ?
#
loop_
_entity_poly.entity_id
_entity_poly.type
_entity_poly.pdbx_seq_one_letter_code
_entity_poly.pdbx_strand_id
1 'polypeptide(L)'
;LMGGRADGYFIDESLLEAGYKNVTNRELLAAGSADQKVMHLASLYDGGKKGHLKYTLERSPDHEDQANLSELSIAALKFLKQRFPKGFFIVIEGARIDHAGHSNNIYNNIRETQSFHETVKKVQEWAEKQNAKTTLLVTADHETGGLELHGDSPKGVWPAHTWSTGWHTDQKVPVYAWGYASEKAEKIRHNTDVYHFFKNIVPPSSELAAKN
;
A
#
# COMPACT_ATOMS: atom_id res chain seq x y z
N LEU A 1 11.33 -2.77 -2.79
CA LEU A 1 10.58 -1.61 -3.27
C LEU A 1 9.76 -2.00 -4.47
N MET A 2 8.49 -1.67 -4.47
CA MET A 2 7.56 -2.00 -5.55
C MET A 2 6.61 -0.84 -5.78
N GLY A 3 6.42 -0.43 -7.02
CA GLY A 3 5.54 0.71 -7.32
C GLY A 3 5.69 1.23 -8.75
N GLY A 4 5.14 2.41 -8.98
CA GLY A 4 5.29 3.15 -10.23
C GLY A 4 6.63 3.86 -10.32
N ARG A 5 7.06 4.18 -11.52
CA ARG A 5 8.28 4.91 -11.81
C ARG A 5 7.96 6.36 -12.14
N ALA A 6 8.65 7.33 -11.56
CA ALA A 6 8.54 8.74 -11.92
C ALA A 6 9.74 9.17 -12.77
N ASP A 7 9.48 9.79 -13.92
CA ASP A 7 10.54 10.36 -14.74
C ASP A 7 11.27 11.49 -13.97
N GLY A 8 12.61 11.45 -14.01
CA GLY A 8 13.46 12.45 -13.38
C GLY A 8 13.93 12.13 -11.95
N TYR A 9 13.51 11.00 -11.39
CA TYR A 9 14.12 10.50 -10.15
C TYR A 9 15.16 9.43 -10.48
N PHE A 10 16.42 9.72 -10.20
CA PHE A 10 17.57 8.81 -10.37
C PHE A 10 17.64 7.68 -9.33
N ILE A 11 16.51 7.33 -8.72
CA ILE A 11 16.43 6.26 -7.73
C ILE A 11 16.88 4.91 -8.31
N ASP A 12 16.68 4.71 -9.60
CA ASP A 12 17.00 3.46 -10.29
C ASP A 12 18.51 3.14 -10.23
N GLU A 13 19.35 4.11 -10.54
CA GLU A 13 20.82 3.93 -10.54
C GLU A 13 21.32 3.72 -9.12
N SER A 14 20.90 4.55 -8.18
CA SER A 14 21.30 4.42 -6.77
C SER A 14 20.86 3.09 -6.15
N LEU A 15 19.70 2.56 -6.53
CA LEU A 15 19.23 1.27 -6.06
C LEU A 15 20.00 0.12 -6.71
N LEU A 16 20.34 0.22 -8.00
CA LEU A 16 21.18 -0.76 -8.67
C LEU A 16 22.58 -0.81 -8.07
N GLU A 17 23.19 0.35 -7.79
CA GLU A 17 24.46 0.48 -7.07
C GLU A 17 24.39 -0.10 -5.66
N ALA A 18 23.25 0.04 -4.98
CA ALA A 18 22.99 -0.56 -3.68
C ALA A 18 22.68 -2.08 -3.74
N GLY A 19 22.79 -2.68 -4.93
CA GLY A 19 22.62 -4.12 -5.16
C GLY A 19 21.17 -4.57 -5.29
N TYR A 20 20.23 -3.65 -5.59
CA TYR A 20 18.87 -4.05 -5.95
C TYR A 20 18.81 -4.52 -7.40
N LYS A 21 18.07 -5.59 -7.65
CA LYS A 21 17.75 -6.06 -9.00
C LYS A 21 16.35 -5.58 -9.37
N ASN A 22 16.22 -4.93 -10.54
CA ASN A 22 14.91 -4.65 -11.10
C ASN A 22 14.31 -5.93 -11.67
N VAL A 23 13.09 -6.25 -11.28
CA VAL A 23 12.38 -7.47 -11.70
C VAL A 23 11.06 -7.10 -12.38
N THR A 24 10.67 -7.90 -13.36
CA THR A 24 9.37 -7.80 -14.01
C THR A 24 8.25 -8.32 -13.11
N ASN A 25 6.99 -8.02 -13.43
CA ASN A 25 5.84 -8.60 -12.75
C ASN A 25 5.91 -10.13 -12.69
N ARG A 26 6.26 -10.78 -13.79
CA ARG A 26 6.36 -12.24 -13.87
C ARG A 26 7.45 -12.79 -12.94
N GLU A 27 8.62 -12.18 -12.93
CA GLU A 27 9.72 -12.58 -12.04
C GLU A 27 9.38 -12.35 -10.57
N LEU A 28 8.69 -11.24 -10.26
CA LEU A 28 8.23 -10.94 -8.91
C LEU A 28 7.23 -11.97 -8.41
N LEU A 29 6.23 -12.32 -9.24
CA LEU A 29 5.21 -13.30 -8.91
C LEU A 29 5.77 -14.73 -8.84
N ALA A 30 6.84 -15.02 -9.58
CA ALA A 30 7.52 -16.33 -9.60
C ALA A 30 8.42 -16.57 -8.37
N ALA A 31 8.41 -15.66 -7.37
CA ALA A 31 9.29 -15.69 -6.20
C ALA A 31 10.78 -15.70 -6.59
N GLY A 32 11.32 -14.53 -6.90
CA GLY A 32 12.75 -14.34 -7.11
C GLY A 32 13.59 -14.89 -5.97
N SER A 33 14.88 -15.17 -6.24
CA SER A 33 15.76 -15.78 -5.25
C SER A 33 15.78 -14.97 -3.95
N ALA A 34 15.60 -15.63 -2.83
CA ALA A 34 15.52 -15.03 -1.50
C ALA A 34 16.79 -14.23 -1.11
N ASP A 35 17.87 -14.39 -1.85
CA ASP A 35 19.17 -13.79 -1.54
C ASP A 35 19.39 -12.41 -2.18
N GLN A 36 18.51 -11.96 -3.06
CA GLN A 36 18.67 -10.69 -3.75
C GLN A 36 17.75 -9.59 -3.18
N LYS A 37 18.27 -8.38 -3.09
CA LYS A 37 17.43 -7.19 -2.93
C LYS A 37 16.70 -6.96 -4.25
N VAL A 38 15.39 -6.85 -4.21
CA VAL A 38 14.58 -6.65 -5.42
C VAL A 38 13.88 -5.30 -5.39
N MET A 39 13.81 -4.65 -6.53
CA MET A 39 12.86 -3.59 -6.81
C MET A 39 12.02 -3.97 -8.01
N HIS A 40 10.77 -3.59 -8.00
CA HIS A 40 9.89 -3.70 -9.14
C HIS A 40 9.30 -2.33 -9.40
N LEU A 41 9.65 -1.78 -10.54
CA LEU A 41 9.10 -0.55 -11.04
C LEU A 41 8.17 -0.92 -12.19
N ALA A 42 6.86 -0.92 -11.92
CA ALA A 42 5.86 -1.11 -12.97
C ALA A 42 6.07 -0.04 -14.04
N SER A 43 5.96 -0.43 -15.31
CA SER A 43 6.12 0.51 -16.39
C SER A 43 5.13 1.66 -16.26
N LEU A 44 5.64 2.83 -16.57
CA LEU A 44 4.87 4.04 -16.56
C LEU A 44 3.75 3.99 -17.54
N TYR A 45 2.65 4.50 -17.10
CA TYR A 45 1.63 4.93 -18.00
C TYR A 45 2.08 6.14 -18.80
N ASP A 46 1.83 5.99 -20.05
CA ASP A 46 2.01 6.86 -21.06
C ASP A 46 1.24 8.18 -20.99
N GLY A 47 1.57 8.97 -21.82
CA GLY A 47 1.22 10.35 -21.97
C GLY A 47 2.40 11.20 -21.54
N GLY A 48 3.53 10.58 -21.21
CA GLY A 48 4.86 11.22 -21.19
C GLY A 48 5.08 12.18 -20.05
N LYS A 49 4.28 12.24 -19.00
CA LYS A 49 4.42 13.35 -18.07
C LYS A 49 4.65 13.07 -16.60
N LYS A 50 4.33 11.91 -16.07
CA LYS A 50 4.65 11.61 -14.63
C LYS A 50 4.39 10.15 -14.33
N GLY A 51 5.36 9.44 -13.80
CA GLY A 51 5.34 8.03 -13.45
C GLY A 51 4.34 7.57 -12.41
N HIS A 52 3.10 7.87 -12.61
CA HIS A 52 2.03 7.34 -11.78
C HIS A 52 1.48 6.05 -12.38
N LEU A 53 1.15 5.09 -11.54
CA LEU A 53 0.35 3.94 -11.97
C LEU A 53 -1.01 4.44 -12.50
N LYS A 54 -1.57 3.76 -13.49
CA LYS A 54 -2.94 4.04 -13.96
C LYS A 54 -3.93 3.90 -12.80
N TYR A 55 -4.98 4.71 -12.83
CA TYR A 55 -6.15 4.46 -12.01
C TYR A 55 -6.77 3.10 -12.35
N THR A 56 -7.40 2.47 -11.38
CA THR A 56 -8.07 1.17 -11.55
C THR A 56 -9.08 1.20 -12.70
N LEU A 57 -9.79 2.31 -12.89
CA LEU A 57 -10.73 2.49 -14.01
C LEU A 57 -10.06 2.62 -15.40
N GLU A 58 -8.80 3.00 -15.43
CA GLU A 58 -8.03 3.23 -16.67
C GLU A 58 -7.21 2.00 -17.07
N ARG A 59 -7.16 0.98 -16.21
CA ARG A 59 -6.43 -0.24 -16.52
C ARG A 59 -7.20 -1.06 -17.52
N SER A 60 -6.58 -1.32 -18.65
CA SER A 60 -7.08 -2.26 -19.63
C SER A 60 -6.68 -3.68 -19.26
N PRO A 61 -7.52 -4.69 -19.52
CA PRO A 61 -7.16 -6.10 -19.36
C PRO A 61 -5.91 -6.49 -20.15
N ASP A 62 -5.61 -5.77 -21.23
CA ASP A 62 -4.48 -6.05 -22.12
C ASP A 62 -3.14 -5.50 -21.62
N HIS A 63 -3.13 -4.74 -20.52
CA HIS A 63 -1.89 -4.28 -19.88
C HIS A 63 -1.35 -5.35 -18.92
N GLU A 64 -0.77 -6.40 -19.47
CA GLU A 64 -0.13 -7.49 -18.73
C GLU A 64 1.03 -7.02 -17.82
N ASP A 65 1.53 -5.79 -18.03
CA ASP A 65 2.70 -5.26 -17.32
C ASP A 65 2.38 -4.50 -16.03
N GLN A 66 1.11 -4.31 -15.69
CA GLN A 66 0.73 -3.60 -14.47
C GLN A 66 -0.04 -4.49 -13.49
N ALA A 67 0.70 -5.14 -12.60
CA ALA A 67 0.09 -5.81 -11.45
C ALA A 67 -0.70 -4.80 -10.61
N ASN A 68 -1.86 -5.22 -10.10
CA ASN A 68 -2.62 -4.40 -9.16
C ASN A 68 -1.99 -4.42 -7.77
N LEU A 69 -2.42 -3.53 -6.89
CA LEU A 69 -1.84 -3.38 -5.56
C LEU A 69 -1.93 -4.67 -4.75
N SER A 70 -3.01 -5.44 -4.87
CA SER A 70 -3.16 -6.69 -4.13
C SER A 70 -2.20 -7.78 -4.62
N GLU A 71 -1.94 -7.86 -5.92
CA GLU A 71 -0.96 -8.80 -6.49
C GLU A 71 0.46 -8.46 -6.04
N LEU A 72 0.84 -7.18 -6.12
CA LEU A 72 2.13 -6.68 -5.62
C LEU A 72 2.30 -6.96 -4.13
N SER A 73 1.26 -6.69 -3.34
CA SER A 73 1.28 -6.91 -1.90
C SER A 73 1.49 -8.38 -1.53
N ILE A 74 0.74 -9.28 -2.16
CA ILE A 74 0.88 -10.73 -1.90
C ILE A 74 2.24 -11.26 -2.37
N ALA A 75 2.75 -10.79 -3.50
CA ALA A 75 4.08 -11.14 -3.96
C ALA A 75 5.17 -10.67 -2.97
N ALA A 76 5.07 -9.42 -2.51
CA ALA A 76 5.97 -8.86 -1.50
C ALA A 76 5.93 -9.64 -0.18
N LEU A 77 4.74 -9.97 0.30
CA LEU A 77 4.57 -10.76 1.53
C LEU A 77 5.20 -12.15 1.43
N LYS A 78 4.99 -12.84 0.31
CA LYS A 78 5.62 -14.16 0.06
C LYS A 78 7.14 -14.04 0.03
N PHE A 79 7.67 -13.07 -0.70
CA PHE A 79 9.10 -12.81 -0.79
C PHE A 79 9.71 -12.51 0.59
N LEU A 80 9.10 -11.57 1.34
CA LEU A 80 9.60 -11.18 2.66
C LEU A 80 9.52 -12.34 3.66
N LYS A 81 8.46 -13.14 3.62
CA LYS A 81 8.32 -14.31 4.49
C LYS A 81 9.43 -15.34 4.24
N GLN A 82 9.78 -15.57 2.99
CA GLN A 82 10.86 -16.47 2.61
C GLN A 82 12.23 -15.91 3.04
N ARG A 83 12.45 -14.64 2.81
CA ARG A 83 13.71 -13.95 3.10
C ARG A 83 13.95 -13.73 4.59
N PHE A 84 12.90 -13.40 5.32
CA PHE A 84 12.96 -13.03 6.73
C PHE A 84 11.99 -13.89 7.56
N PRO A 85 12.30 -15.18 7.75
CA PRO A 85 11.40 -16.11 8.43
C PRO A 85 11.14 -15.74 9.90
N LYS A 86 12.03 -14.94 10.52
CA LYS A 86 11.88 -14.46 11.90
C LYS A 86 10.92 -13.28 12.03
N GLY A 87 10.65 -12.55 10.96
CA GLY A 87 9.74 -11.40 10.92
C GLY A 87 10.19 -10.30 9.98
N PHE A 88 9.26 -9.47 9.60
CA PHE A 88 9.48 -8.29 8.75
C PHE A 88 8.40 -7.24 9.03
N PHE A 89 8.67 -6.03 8.58
CA PHE A 89 7.73 -4.92 8.52
C PHE A 89 7.54 -4.51 7.06
N ILE A 90 6.31 -4.22 6.68
CA ILE A 90 5.97 -3.75 5.32
C ILE A 90 4.97 -2.61 5.39
N VAL A 91 5.13 -1.63 4.51
CA VAL A 91 4.15 -0.58 4.25
C VAL A 91 3.55 -0.82 2.87
N ILE A 92 2.24 -0.83 2.79
CA ILE A 92 1.47 -0.99 1.55
C ILE A 92 0.61 0.25 1.39
N GLU A 93 0.77 0.97 0.29
CA GLU A 93 0.14 2.27 0.08
C GLU A 93 -0.84 2.24 -1.08
N GLY A 94 -2.06 2.74 -0.83
CA GLY A 94 -3.08 3.01 -1.84
C GLY A 94 -2.98 4.45 -2.36
N ALA A 95 -1.83 4.85 -2.86
CA ALA A 95 -1.47 6.22 -3.21
C ALA A 95 -2.42 6.93 -4.18
N ARG A 96 -3.14 6.20 -5.03
CA ARG A 96 -4.03 6.82 -6.03
C ARG A 96 -5.35 7.32 -5.44
N ILE A 97 -5.69 6.95 -4.21
CA ILE A 97 -6.85 7.51 -3.49
C ILE A 97 -6.65 9.01 -3.29
N ASP A 98 -5.46 9.40 -2.78
CA ASP A 98 -5.06 10.79 -2.60
C ASP A 98 -5.06 11.57 -3.92
N HIS A 99 -4.44 11.04 -4.97
CA HIS A 99 -4.43 11.68 -6.28
C HIS A 99 -5.84 11.93 -6.85
N ALA A 100 -6.77 11.02 -6.60
CA ALA A 100 -8.17 11.20 -6.99
C ALA A 100 -8.86 12.28 -6.14
N GLY A 101 -8.51 12.39 -4.86
CA GLY A 101 -8.93 13.48 -3.98
C GLY A 101 -8.45 14.84 -4.47
N HIS A 102 -7.16 14.98 -4.78
CA HIS A 102 -6.58 16.20 -5.35
C HIS A 102 -7.26 16.67 -6.64
N SER A 103 -7.71 15.75 -7.46
CA SER A 103 -8.44 16.05 -8.70
C SER A 103 -9.96 16.12 -8.53
N ASN A 104 -10.47 16.01 -7.30
CA ASN A 104 -11.91 15.99 -6.99
C ASN A 104 -12.68 14.99 -7.86
N ASN A 105 -12.06 13.84 -8.15
CA ASN A 105 -12.61 12.81 -9.02
C ASN A 105 -13.20 11.67 -8.20
N ILE A 106 -14.51 11.74 -7.95
CA ILE A 106 -15.25 10.77 -7.15
C ILE A 106 -15.19 9.35 -7.73
N TYR A 107 -15.19 9.20 -9.05
CA TYR A 107 -15.17 7.90 -9.71
C TYR A 107 -13.87 7.16 -9.42
N ASN A 108 -12.74 7.82 -9.63
CA ASN A 108 -11.44 7.26 -9.35
C ASN A 108 -11.25 7.07 -7.83
N ASN A 109 -11.66 8.02 -7.00
CA ASN A 109 -11.54 7.92 -5.54
C ASN A 109 -12.26 6.66 -5.00
N ILE A 110 -13.50 6.44 -5.39
CA ILE A 110 -14.27 5.24 -4.98
C ILE A 110 -13.59 3.97 -5.47
N ARG A 111 -13.14 3.92 -6.73
CA ARG A 111 -12.53 2.71 -7.28
C ARG A 111 -11.17 2.39 -6.68
N GLU A 112 -10.35 3.39 -6.41
CA GLU A 112 -9.08 3.19 -5.73
C GLU A 112 -9.29 2.75 -4.27
N THR A 113 -10.28 3.33 -3.57
CA THR A 113 -10.66 2.90 -2.22
C THR A 113 -11.15 1.45 -2.20
N GLN A 114 -11.97 1.05 -3.17
CA GLN A 114 -12.40 -0.35 -3.33
C GLN A 114 -11.21 -1.29 -3.61
N SER A 115 -10.29 -0.88 -4.49
CA SER A 115 -9.08 -1.65 -4.80
C SER A 115 -8.18 -1.80 -3.57
N PHE A 116 -8.06 -0.74 -2.76
CA PHE A 116 -7.33 -0.79 -1.50
C PHE A 116 -8.02 -1.71 -0.48
N HIS A 117 -9.34 -1.63 -0.35
CA HIS A 117 -10.12 -2.54 0.49
C HIS A 117 -9.90 -4.02 0.12
N GLU A 118 -9.95 -4.36 -1.16
CA GLU A 118 -9.65 -5.71 -1.64
C GLU A 118 -8.21 -6.13 -1.33
N THR A 119 -7.29 -5.20 -1.38
CA THR A 119 -5.89 -5.45 -1.00
C THR A 119 -5.78 -5.78 0.48
N VAL A 120 -6.40 -4.98 1.35
CA VAL A 120 -6.44 -5.21 2.80
C VAL A 120 -7.02 -6.58 3.11
N LYS A 121 -8.14 -6.93 2.48
CA LYS A 121 -8.78 -8.25 2.63
C LYS A 121 -7.84 -9.39 2.24
N LYS A 122 -7.19 -9.33 1.09
CA LYS A 122 -6.24 -10.36 0.65
C LYS A 122 -5.01 -10.46 1.56
N VAL A 123 -4.52 -9.34 2.06
CA VAL A 123 -3.41 -9.32 3.04
C VAL A 123 -3.84 -9.99 4.35
N GLN A 124 -5.04 -9.70 4.83
CA GLN A 124 -5.60 -10.33 6.03
C GLN A 124 -5.76 -11.84 5.82
N GLU A 125 -6.39 -12.28 4.73
CA GLU A 125 -6.55 -13.70 4.38
C GLU A 125 -5.21 -14.43 4.26
N TRP A 126 -4.19 -13.75 3.74
CA TRP A 126 -2.83 -14.29 3.70
C TRP A 126 -2.27 -14.44 5.12
N ALA A 127 -2.41 -13.41 5.96
CA ALA A 127 -1.92 -13.40 7.34
C ALA A 127 -2.58 -14.49 8.20
N GLU A 128 -3.87 -14.72 8.04
CA GLU A 128 -4.63 -15.79 8.74
C GLU A 128 -4.08 -17.18 8.45
N LYS A 129 -3.57 -17.41 7.25
CA LYS A 129 -2.95 -18.68 6.85
C LYS A 129 -1.53 -18.87 7.38
N GLN A 130 -0.94 -17.82 7.97
CA GLN A 130 0.40 -17.90 8.54
C GLN A 130 0.30 -18.35 10.01
N ASN A 131 1.07 -19.36 10.38
CA ASN A 131 1.22 -19.73 11.80
C ASN A 131 2.24 -18.80 12.49
N ALA A 132 1.96 -17.48 12.45
CA ALA A 132 2.85 -16.46 12.99
C ALA A 132 2.04 -15.27 13.52
N LYS A 133 2.58 -14.57 14.51
CA LYS A 133 1.99 -13.33 15.02
C LYS A 133 2.06 -12.26 13.93
N THR A 134 0.92 -11.83 13.43
CA THR A 134 0.82 -10.78 12.44
C THR A 134 -0.06 -9.66 12.97
N THR A 135 0.38 -8.42 12.81
CA THR A 135 -0.39 -7.22 13.10
C THR A 135 -0.63 -6.48 11.80
N LEU A 136 -1.87 -6.16 11.53
CA LEU A 136 -2.28 -5.31 10.42
C LEU A 136 -2.86 -4.02 10.99
N LEU A 137 -2.31 -2.88 10.57
CA LEU A 137 -2.82 -1.54 10.86
C LEU A 137 -3.19 -0.88 9.54
N VAL A 138 -4.39 -0.33 9.46
CA VAL A 138 -4.88 0.39 8.28
C VAL A 138 -5.26 1.80 8.71
N THR A 139 -4.69 2.79 8.05
CA THR A 139 -4.96 4.20 8.30
C THR A 139 -4.63 5.03 7.06
N ALA A 140 -4.89 6.31 7.10
CA ALA A 140 -4.34 7.29 6.15
C ALA A 140 -3.37 8.22 6.90
N ASP A 141 -2.51 8.89 6.17
CA ASP A 141 -1.65 9.96 6.68
C ASP A 141 -2.41 11.28 6.82
N HIS A 142 -3.39 11.54 5.94
CA HIS A 142 -4.31 12.68 5.94
C HIS A 142 -5.56 12.39 5.12
N GLU A 143 -6.52 13.30 5.18
CA GLU A 143 -7.65 13.42 4.27
C GLU A 143 -7.27 14.33 3.10
N THR A 144 -7.88 14.11 1.92
CA THR A 144 -7.64 14.89 0.70
C THR A 144 -8.95 15.24 0.00
N GLY A 145 -9.14 16.52 -0.26
CA GLY A 145 -10.26 17.04 -1.05
C GLY A 145 -11.43 17.56 -0.23
N GLY A 146 -11.53 17.22 1.05
CA GLY A 146 -12.69 17.55 1.88
C GLY A 146 -13.96 16.97 1.30
N LEU A 147 -13.94 15.68 0.95
CA LEU A 147 -15.09 14.98 0.36
C LEU A 147 -16.22 14.83 1.36
N GLU A 148 -17.39 15.30 1.00
CA GLU A 148 -18.64 15.04 1.71
C GLU A 148 -19.63 14.28 0.82
N LEU A 149 -20.22 13.21 1.35
CA LEU A 149 -21.26 12.42 0.70
C LEU A 149 -22.63 12.88 1.22
N HIS A 150 -23.60 13.05 0.33
CA HIS A 150 -24.92 13.57 0.67
C HIS A 150 -25.99 12.50 0.47
N GLY A 151 -26.56 12.07 1.59
CA GLY A 151 -27.63 11.08 1.62
C GLY A 151 -27.20 9.68 1.19
N ASP A 152 -28.19 8.79 1.13
CA ASP A 152 -28.00 7.41 0.66
C ASP A 152 -28.12 7.35 -0.86
N SER A 153 -27.26 6.57 -1.47
CA SER A 153 -27.31 6.31 -2.91
C SER A 153 -27.74 4.86 -3.17
N PRO A 154 -28.69 4.62 -4.09
CA PRO A 154 -29.03 3.26 -4.48
C PRO A 154 -27.80 2.50 -5.02
N LYS A 155 -27.79 1.18 -4.83
CA LYS A 155 -26.72 0.34 -5.36
C LYS A 155 -26.51 0.57 -6.87
N GLY A 156 -25.28 0.87 -7.27
CA GLY A 156 -24.92 1.12 -8.66
C GLY A 156 -25.10 2.56 -9.14
N VAL A 157 -25.54 3.44 -8.26
CA VAL A 157 -25.64 4.88 -8.52
C VAL A 157 -24.50 5.59 -7.78
N TRP A 158 -23.82 6.50 -8.46
CA TRP A 158 -22.78 7.32 -7.85
C TRP A 158 -23.38 8.25 -6.80
N PRO A 159 -22.77 8.38 -5.61
CA PRO A 159 -23.31 9.21 -4.55
C PRO A 159 -23.28 10.70 -4.91
N ALA A 160 -24.31 11.44 -4.47
CA ALA A 160 -24.25 12.88 -4.45
C ALA A 160 -23.15 13.32 -3.50
N HIS A 161 -22.30 14.24 -3.92
CA HIS A 161 -21.11 14.62 -3.18
C HIS A 161 -20.69 16.05 -3.46
N THR A 162 -19.89 16.61 -2.56
CA THR A 162 -19.17 17.87 -2.74
C THR A 162 -17.72 17.71 -2.32
N TRP A 163 -16.88 18.59 -2.86
CA TRP A 163 -15.47 18.72 -2.50
C TRP A 163 -15.24 20.15 -2.02
N SER A 164 -14.53 20.34 -0.93
CA SER A 164 -14.25 21.68 -0.39
C SER A 164 -12.90 22.24 -0.86
N THR A 165 -11.99 21.40 -1.30
CA THR A 165 -10.65 21.79 -1.74
C THR A 165 -10.07 20.80 -2.74
N GLY A 166 -8.94 21.15 -3.36
CA GLY A 166 -8.06 20.23 -4.09
C GLY A 166 -6.78 19.89 -3.30
N TRP A 167 -6.76 20.16 -1.99
CA TRP A 167 -5.62 19.95 -1.11
C TRP A 167 -5.97 19.02 0.05
N HIS A 168 -5.01 18.79 0.93
CA HIS A 168 -5.23 18.05 2.17
C HIS A 168 -6.06 18.87 3.15
N THR A 169 -6.77 18.19 4.02
CA THR A 169 -7.49 18.80 5.14
C THR A 169 -6.97 18.27 6.48
N ASP A 170 -7.35 18.91 7.56
CA ASP A 170 -7.04 18.50 8.93
C ASP A 170 -8.09 17.56 9.54
N GLN A 171 -8.98 17.02 8.71
CA GLN A 171 -9.99 16.07 9.17
C GLN A 171 -9.33 14.79 9.69
N LYS A 172 -9.89 14.26 10.76
CA LYS A 172 -9.41 13.03 11.36
C LYS A 172 -9.65 11.86 10.43
N VAL A 173 -8.63 11.03 10.25
CA VAL A 173 -8.70 9.78 9.52
C VAL A 173 -8.85 8.60 10.48
N PRO A 174 -9.56 7.52 10.09
CA PRO A 174 -9.76 6.37 10.96
C PRO A 174 -8.49 5.52 11.06
N VAL A 175 -8.39 4.78 12.16
CA VAL A 175 -7.39 3.74 12.38
C VAL A 175 -8.11 2.43 12.63
N TYR A 176 -7.78 1.41 11.87
CA TYR A 176 -8.25 0.05 12.04
C TYR A 176 -7.08 -0.87 12.33
N ALA A 177 -7.25 -1.81 13.24
CA ALA A 177 -6.22 -2.79 13.57
C ALA A 177 -6.81 -4.19 13.64
N TRP A 178 -6.00 -5.17 13.24
CA TRP A 178 -6.34 -6.58 13.30
C TRP A 178 -5.12 -7.41 13.69
N GLY A 179 -5.37 -8.54 14.36
CA GLY A 179 -4.36 -9.53 14.68
C GLY A 179 -3.64 -9.29 15.99
N TYR A 180 -2.35 -9.66 16.05
CA TYR A 180 -1.57 -9.61 17.29
C TYR A 180 -1.45 -8.19 17.83
N ALA A 181 -1.78 -8.01 19.11
CA ALA A 181 -1.72 -6.74 19.83
C ALA A 181 -2.58 -5.60 19.24
N SER A 182 -3.60 -5.94 18.41
CA SER A 182 -4.47 -4.95 17.76
C SER A 182 -5.24 -4.09 18.76
N GLU A 183 -5.53 -4.59 19.98
CA GLU A 183 -6.18 -3.86 21.05
C GLU A 183 -5.40 -2.61 21.50
N LYS A 184 -4.08 -2.61 21.32
CA LYS A 184 -3.24 -1.46 21.65
C LYS A 184 -3.44 -0.27 20.70
N ALA A 185 -4.01 -0.50 19.53
CA ALA A 185 -4.29 0.55 18.55
C ALA A 185 -5.35 1.56 19.03
N GLU A 186 -6.18 1.18 20.02
CA GLU A 186 -7.14 2.09 20.64
C GLU A 186 -6.49 3.33 21.28
N LYS A 187 -5.19 3.29 21.53
CA LYS A 187 -4.43 4.41 22.11
C LYS A 187 -3.91 5.40 21.06
N ILE A 188 -4.00 5.07 19.78
CA ILE A 188 -3.54 5.94 18.69
C ILE A 188 -4.48 7.14 18.59
N ARG A 189 -3.94 8.36 18.75
CA ARG A 189 -4.66 9.64 18.63
C ARG A 189 -3.98 10.59 17.66
N HIS A 190 -2.68 10.42 17.44
CA HIS A 190 -1.85 11.20 16.54
C HIS A 190 -1.06 10.28 15.62
N ASN A 191 -0.64 10.78 14.47
CA ASN A 191 0.15 10.02 13.51
C ASN A 191 1.48 9.50 14.12
N THR A 192 2.08 10.25 15.04
CA THR A 192 3.29 9.83 15.76
C THR A 192 3.07 8.61 16.66
N ASP A 193 1.84 8.37 17.11
CA ASP A 193 1.52 7.21 17.95
C ASP A 193 1.63 5.90 17.17
N VAL A 194 1.50 5.95 15.85
CA VAL A 194 1.70 4.79 14.96
C VAL A 194 3.13 4.25 15.09
N TYR A 195 4.13 5.14 15.15
CA TYR A 195 5.51 4.73 15.42
C TYR A 195 5.64 4.04 16.77
N HIS A 196 5.08 4.63 17.83
CA HIS A 196 5.14 4.06 19.18
C HIS A 196 4.38 2.73 19.27
N PHE A 197 3.25 2.60 18.57
CA PHE A 197 2.52 1.36 18.46
C PHE A 197 3.42 0.24 17.91
N PHE A 198 4.02 0.43 16.75
CA PHE A 198 4.88 -0.58 16.14
C PHE A 198 6.16 -0.83 16.94
N LYS A 199 6.79 0.20 17.48
CA LYS A 199 7.97 0.07 18.33
C LYS A 199 7.73 -0.83 19.54
N ASN A 200 6.51 -0.80 20.09
CA ASN A 200 6.15 -1.57 21.29
C ASN A 200 5.74 -3.03 21.00
N ILE A 201 5.50 -3.38 19.73
CA ILE A 201 5.12 -4.75 19.35
C ILE A 201 6.20 -5.47 18.53
N VAL A 202 7.13 -4.73 17.93
CA VAL A 202 8.30 -5.30 17.25
C VAL A 202 9.39 -5.51 18.29
N PRO A 203 9.88 -6.75 18.49
CA PRO A 203 10.94 -7.00 19.46
C PRO A 203 12.23 -6.27 19.06
N PRO A 204 13.04 -5.81 20.04
CA PRO A 204 14.33 -5.21 19.76
C PRO A 204 15.23 -6.12 18.94
N SER A 205 16.07 -5.54 18.09
CA SER A 205 17.01 -6.29 17.23
C SER A 205 17.95 -7.23 18.02
N SER A 206 18.26 -6.88 19.27
CA SER A 206 19.03 -7.74 20.20
C SER A 206 18.33 -9.06 20.54
N GLU A 207 17.01 -9.06 20.67
CA GLU A 207 16.24 -10.29 20.93
C GLU A 207 16.07 -11.15 19.65
N LEU A 208 16.09 -10.54 18.49
CA LEU A 208 16.07 -11.22 17.20
C LEU A 208 17.43 -11.88 16.88
N ALA A 209 18.53 -11.31 17.35
CA ALA A 209 19.88 -11.84 17.21
C ALA A 209 20.18 -13.00 18.17
N ALA A 210 19.64 -12.96 19.40
CA ALA A 210 19.95 -13.91 20.47
C ALA A 210 19.32 -15.32 20.31
N LYS A 211 18.52 -15.55 19.28
CA LYS A 211 17.85 -16.83 18.99
C LYS A 211 18.44 -17.57 17.77
N ASN A 212 19.72 -17.33 17.52
CA ASN A 212 20.53 -18.11 16.56
C ASN A 212 21.29 -19.23 17.23
#